data_101328fda2d5f832e13488f4dc47bf6f
#
_entry.id   101328fda2d5f832e13488f4dc47bf6f
#
_cell.length_a   1.000
_cell.length_b   1.000
_cell.length_c   1.000
_cell.angle_alpha   90.00
_cell.angle_beta   90.00
_cell.angle_gamma   90.00
#
_symmetry.space_group_name_H-M   'P 1'
#
loop_
_entity.id
_entity.type
_entity.pdbx_description
1 polymer ?
#
loop_
_entity_poly.entity_id
_entity_poly.type
_entity_poly.pdbx_seq_one_letter_code
_entity_poly.pdbx_strand_id
1 'polypeptide(L)'
;EFDIIHAHDWLTYPAGVHAKMVSGKPLCIHVHATDFDRSRGKVNPTVYSIEKNGMDHADCIMCVSELTRRTVINEYHQDPRKVFAMHNAVYPLSQELLDIPRPEHPKEKVVTFLGRITMQKGPEYFVEAAALVLQRTRNIRFVMAGSGDMLNAMINLVAERGIADRFHFPGFMKGKQVYEVYKNSDVFVMPSVSEPFGIAPLEAMQCGTPSIISKQSGCGEILDKVIKTDYWDIHAMADAIYSLCTNQSLFEYLRDEGKKEVDGITWEKVGLRIRALYEDVLRNYGK
;
A
#
# COMPACT_ATOMS: atom_id res chain seq x y z
N GLU A 1 10.97 16.22 29.33
CA GLU A 1 9.87 15.42 29.93
C GLU A 1 8.93 14.94 28.82
N PHE A 2 8.41 13.72 28.96
CA PHE A 2 7.42 13.11 28.06
C PHE A 2 6.49 12.22 28.87
N ASP A 3 5.28 11.98 28.35
CA ASP A 3 4.25 11.20 29.05
C ASP A 3 4.06 9.81 28.46
N ILE A 4 4.37 9.64 27.17
CA ILE A 4 4.17 8.41 26.42
C ILE A 4 5.33 8.18 25.45
N ILE A 5 5.65 6.92 25.20
CA ILE A 5 6.65 6.47 24.23
C ILE A 5 5.90 5.93 23.02
N HIS A 6 6.29 6.35 21.81
CA HIS A 6 5.75 5.80 20.57
C HIS A 6 6.88 5.30 19.67
N ALA A 7 6.93 4.01 19.43
CA ALA A 7 7.94 3.37 18.58
C ALA A 7 7.32 2.81 17.31
N HIS A 8 8.00 3.01 16.18
CA HIS A 8 7.54 2.62 14.85
C HIS A 8 8.39 1.49 14.28
N ASP A 9 7.76 0.37 13.96
CA ASP A 9 8.35 -0.84 13.40
C ASP A 9 9.49 -1.46 14.22
N TRP A 10 9.85 -2.66 13.87
CA TRP A 10 10.76 -3.53 14.62
C TRP A 10 12.13 -2.94 14.90
N LEU A 11 12.66 -2.07 14.04
CA LEU A 11 13.95 -1.41 14.25
C LEU A 11 13.97 -0.49 15.46
N THR A 12 12.83 0.08 15.85
CA THR A 12 12.73 1.01 16.97
C THR A 12 12.18 0.37 18.25
N TYR A 13 11.60 -0.84 18.17
CA TYR A 13 11.01 -1.50 19.35
C TYR A 13 12.01 -1.71 20.48
N PRO A 14 13.26 -2.18 20.25
CA PRO A 14 14.23 -2.34 21.35
C PRO A 14 14.49 -1.04 22.11
N ALA A 15 14.59 0.09 21.40
CA ALA A 15 14.76 1.40 22.02
C ALA A 15 13.51 1.82 22.81
N GLY A 16 12.32 1.58 22.27
CA GLY A 16 11.04 1.85 22.94
C GLY A 16 10.89 1.03 24.23
N VAL A 17 11.21 -0.26 24.21
CA VAL A 17 11.18 -1.15 25.38
C VAL A 17 12.17 -0.67 26.44
N HIS A 18 13.39 -0.33 26.03
CA HIS A 18 14.40 0.19 26.99
C HIS A 18 13.95 1.52 27.60
N ALA A 19 13.41 2.44 26.80
CA ALA A 19 12.89 3.71 27.28
C ALA A 19 11.75 3.50 28.31
N LYS A 20 10.84 2.54 28.08
CA LYS A 20 9.80 2.17 29.04
C LYS A 20 10.40 1.69 30.36
N MET A 21 11.38 0.78 30.29
CA MET A 21 12.05 0.24 31.50
C MET A 21 12.71 1.31 32.36
N VAL A 22 13.34 2.30 31.71
CA VAL A 22 14.08 3.37 32.41
C VAL A 22 13.15 4.46 32.95
N SER A 23 12.11 4.83 32.18
CA SER A 23 11.25 5.97 32.52
C SER A 23 10.00 5.60 33.30
N GLY A 24 9.58 4.32 33.25
CA GLY A 24 8.28 3.88 33.79
C GLY A 24 7.07 4.46 33.03
N LYS A 25 7.27 4.98 31.82
CA LYS A 25 6.19 5.54 30.99
C LYS A 25 5.58 4.47 30.05
N PRO A 26 4.30 4.59 29.68
CA PRO A 26 3.66 3.63 28.77
C PRO A 26 4.29 3.65 27.37
N LEU A 27 4.33 2.46 26.77
CA LEU A 27 4.84 2.23 25.42
C LEU A 27 3.69 1.92 24.45
N CYS A 28 3.50 2.76 23.46
CA CYS A 28 2.73 2.47 22.27
C CYS A 28 3.69 2.06 21.14
N ILE A 29 3.34 1.02 20.40
CA ILE A 29 4.05 0.67 19.17
C ILE A 29 3.14 0.80 17.97
N HIS A 30 3.73 1.13 16.81
CA HIS A 30 3.03 1.22 15.54
C HIS A 30 3.62 0.23 14.56
N VAL A 31 2.79 -0.68 14.09
CA VAL A 31 3.13 -1.75 13.14
C VAL A 31 2.75 -1.29 11.75
N HIS A 32 3.74 -0.87 10.95
CA HIS A 32 3.54 -0.52 9.55
C HIS A 32 3.64 -1.73 8.62
N ALA A 33 4.44 -2.73 9.01
CA ALA A 33 4.52 -4.02 8.36
C ALA A 33 5.16 -5.03 9.31
N THR A 34 4.79 -6.29 9.16
CA THR A 34 5.43 -7.41 9.87
C THR A 34 6.40 -8.15 8.95
N ASP A 35 7.21 -9.03 9.53
CA ASP A 35 8.06 -9.89 8.73
C ASP A 35 7.25 -10.91 7.91
N PHE A 36 6.05 -11.27 8.33
CA PHE A 36 5.11 -12.08 7.54
C PHE A 36 4.77 -11.43 6.21
N ASP A 37 4.57 -10.10 6.19
CA ASP A 37 4.29 -9.35 4.96
C ASP A 37 5.49 -9.34 4.02
N ARG A 38 6.68 -9.10 4.56
CA ARG A 38 7.92 -8.98 3.78
C ARG A 38 8.40 -10.30 3.19
N SER A 39 8.15 -11.40 3.89
CA SER A 39 8.69 -12.73 3.57
C SER A 39 7.69 -13.70 2.94
N ARG A 40 6.46 -13.27 2.65
CA ARG A 40 5.34 -14.15 2.26
C ARG A 40 5.17 -15.33 3.26
N GLY A 41 5.27 -15.04 4.56
CA GLY A 41 5.09 -16.02 5.63
C GLY A 41 6.33 -16.84 5.98
N LYS A 42 7.47 -16.66 5.31
CA LYS A 42 8.75 -17.30 5.67
C LYS A 42 9.56 -16.40 6.58
N VAL A 43 9.05 -16.17 7.79
CA VAL A 43 9.61 -15.18 8.72
C VAL A 43 11.05 -15.48 9.14
N ASN A 44 11.85 -14.42 9.25
CA ASN A 44 13.18 -14.46 9.84
C ASN A 44 13.03 -14.58 11.38
N PRO A 45 13.56 -15.62 12.02
CA PRO A 45 13.40 -15.82 13.46
C PRO A 45 13.91 -14.68 14.32
N THR A 46 14.98 -14.00 13.91
CA THR A 46 15.52 -12.85 14.63
C THR A 46 14.59 -11.65 14.56
N VAL A 47 14.07 -11.33 13.38
CA VAL A 47 13.11 -10.24 13.20
C VAL A 47 11.82 -10.52 13.97
N TYR A 48 11.28 -11.74 13.85
CA TYR A 48 10.11 -12.18 14.59
C TYR A 48 10.30 -12.01 16.10
N SER A 49 11.46 -12.43 16.63
CA SER A 49 11.76 -12.29 18.07
C SER A 49 11.78 -10.83 18.52
N ILE A 50 12.33 -9.94 17.72
CA ILE A 50 12.36 -8.49 18.03
C ILE A 50 10.95 -7.90 17.95
N GLU A 51 10.19 -8.22 16.91
CA GLU A 51 8.80 -7.79 16.75
C GLU A 51 7.95 -8.26 17.92
N LYS A 52 8.03 -9.56 18.24
CA LYS A 52 7.29 -10.17 19.37
C LYS A 52 7.66 -9.53 20.71
N ASN A 53 8.95 -9.36 20.99
CA ASN A 53 9.40 -8.74 22.23
C ASN A 53 8.86 -7.30 22.38
N GLY A 54 8.88 -6.50 21.30
CA GLY A 54 8.30 -5.17 21.31
C GLY A 54 6.80 -5.19 21.59
N MET A 55 6.08 -6.08 20.94
CA MET A 55 4.63 -6.27 21.11
C MET A 55 4.27 -6.75 22.52
N ASP A 56 5.05 -7.66 23.11
CA ASP A 56 4.81 -8.19 24.47
C ASP A 56 4.95 -7.09 25.53
N HIS A 57 5.89 -6.15 25.36
CA HIS A 57 6.13 -5.05 26.28
C HIS A 57 5.23 -3.83 26.06
N ALA A 58 4.55 -3.75 24.90
CA ALA A 58 3.69 -2.63 24.58
C ALA A 58 2.39 -2.64 25.41
N ASP A 59 1.98 -1.45 25.87
CA ASP A 59 0.69 -1.20 26.50
C ASP A 59 -0.40 -1.01 25.46
N CYS A 60 -0.01 -0.53 24.26
CA CYS A 60 -0.89 -0.32 23.11
C CYS A 60 -0.15 -0.67 21.82
N ILE A 61 -0.84 -1.34 20.91
CA ILE A 61 -0.35 -1.71 19.59
C ILE A 61 -1.28 -1.11 18.54
N MET A 62 -0.74 -0.22 17.71
CA MET A 62 -1.44 0.34 16.55
C MET A 62 -0.99 -0.39 15.30
N CYS A 63 -1.94 -0.81 14.49
CA CYS A 63 -1.71 -1.49 13.22
C CYS A 63 -2.31 -0.67 12.08
N VAL A 64 -1.63 -0.55 10.95
CA VAL A 64 -2.08 0.29 9.83
C VAL A 64 -3.34 -0.22 9.13
N SER A 65 -3.85 -1.40 9.51
CA SER A 65 -5.08 -2.00 8.96
C SER A 65 -5.64 -3.09 9.88
N GLU A 66 -6.87 -3.52 9.66
CA GLU A 66 -7.43 -4.74 10.28
C GLU A 66 -6.71 -6.00 9.79
N LEU A 67 -6.20 -6.00 8.54
CA LEU A 67 -5.36 -7.07 8.02
C LEU A 67 -4.12 -7.26 8.90
N THR A 68 -3.37 -6.18 9.13
CA THR A 68 -2.18 -6.21 10.01
C THR A 68 -2.56 -6.52 11.45
N ARG A 69 -3.69 -5.98 11.95
CA ARG A 69 -4.20 -6.28 13.28
C ARG A 69 -4.43 -7.77 13.49
N ARG A 70 -5.06 -8.44 12.52
CA ARG A 70 -5.28 -9.91 12.58
C ARG A 70 -3.96 -10.67 12.60
N THR A 71 -2.96 -10.27 11.81
CA THR A 71 -1.62 -10.87 11.84
C THR A 71 -0.98 -10.72 13.23
N VAL A 72 -1.06 -9.53 13.83
CA VAL A 72 -0.51 -9.27 15.18
C VAL A 72 -1.21 -10.14 16.26
N ILE A 73 -2.51 -10.28 16.19
CA ILE A 73 -3.25 -11.11 17.14
C ILE A 73 -2.95 -12.60 16.94
N ASN A 74 -3.01 -13.09 15.70
CA ASN A 74 -2.95 -14.52 15.41
C ASN A 74 -1.52 -15.05 15.41
N GLU A 75 -0.57 -14.36 14.76
CA GLU A 75 0.79 -14.84 14.53
C GLU A 75 1.75 -14.44 15.67
N TYR A 76 1.53 -13.28 16.31
CA TYR A 76 2.31 -12.82 17.45
C TYR A 76 1.61 -13.07 18.79
N HIS A 77 0.39 -13.64 18.77
CA HIS A 77 -0.40 -14.01 19.95
C HIS A 77 -0.61 -12.85 20.93
N GLN A 78 -0.94 -11.68 20.39
CA GLN A 78 -1.18 -10.49 21.19
C GLN A 78 -2.64 -10.42 21.68
N ASP A 79 -2.84 -9.86 22.86
CA ASP A 79 -4.18 -9.62 23.41
C ASP A 79 -4.96 -8.63 22.53
N PRO A 80 -6.12 -9.04 21.96
CA PRO A 80 -6.92 -8.17 21.09
C PRO A 80 -7.33 -6.84 21.72
N ARG A 81 -7.38 -6.76 23.06
CA ARG A 81 -7.79 -5.56 23.80
C ARG A 81 -6.78 -4.43 23.74
N LYS A 82 -5.49 -4.73 23.46
CA LYS A 82 -4.45 -3.72 23.29
C LYS A 82 -4.05 -3.47 21.83
N VAL A 83 -4.70 -4.12 20.87
CA VAL A 83 -4.37 -4.02 19.43
C VAL A 83 -5.46 -3.29 18.67
N PHE A 84 -5.13 -2.17 18.03
CA PHE A 84 -6.06 -1.25 17.37
C PHE A 84 -5.66 -1.03 15.91
N ALA A 85 -6.64 -0.99 14.99
CA ALA A 85 -6.41 -0.59 13.61
C ALA A 85 -6.45 0.93 13.49
N MET A 86 -5.36 1.51 12.96
CA MET A 86 -5.16 2.93 12.67
C MET A 86 -4.73 3.08 11.22
N HIS A 87 -5.71 3.17 10.32
CA HIS A 87 -5.44 3.32 8.89
C HIS A 87 -4.62 4.56 8.60
N ASN A 88 -3.69 4.46 7.65
CA ASN A 88 -2.95 5.61 7.15
C ASN A 88 -3.87 6.53 6.33
N ALA A 89 -3.35 7.69 5.99
CA ALA A 89 -4.00 8.68 5.14
C ALA A 89 -3.02 9.22 4.10
N VAL A 90 -3.46 10.18 3.32
CA VAL A 90 -2.63 10.94 2.38
C VAL A 90 -2.64 12.42 2.71
N TYR A 91 -1.59 13.13 2.32
CA TYR A 91 -1.56 14.58 2.36
C TYR A 91 -2.30 15.14 1.15
N PRO A 92 -3.00 16.27 1.28
CA PRO A 92 -3.51 17.00 0.12
C PRO A 92 -2.38 17.31 -0.86
N LEU A 93 -2.68 17.22 -2.15
CA LEU A 93 -1.70 17.57 -3.18
C LEU A 93 -1.34 19.06 -3.07
N SER A 94 -0.05 19.39 -3.10
CA SER A 94 0.42 20.78 -3.21
C SER A 94 0.01 21.40 -4.56
N GLN A 95 -0.03 22.73 -4.64
CA GLN A 95 -0.36 23.42 -5.90
C GLN A 95 0.59 23.00 -7.03
N GLU A 96 1.88 22.84 -6.76
CA GLU A 96 2.85 22.34 -7.73
C GLU A 96 2.47 20.98 -8.33
N LEU A 97 1.93 20.07 -7.48
CA LEU A 97 1.50 18.75 -7.92
C LEU A 97 0.14 18.82 -8.64
N LEU A 98 -0.74 19.73 -8.25
CA LEU A 98 -2.00 19.96 -8.95
C LEU A 98 -1.78 20.49 -10.36
N ASP A 99 -0.78 21.35 -10.54
CA ASP A 99 -0.44 22.00 -11.83
C ASP A 99 0.25 21.05 -12.83
N ILE A 100 0.67 19.85 -12.42
CA ILE A 100 1.16 18.83 -13.35
C ILE A 100 0.04 18.51 -14.35
N PRO A 101 0.24 18.70 -15.66
CA PRO A 101 -0.79 18.41 -16.64
C PRO A 101 -1.10 16.91 -16.69
N ARG A 102 -2.37 16.57 -16.90
CA ARG A 102 -2.76 15.20 -17.27
C ARG A 102 -2.82 15.13 -18.79
N PRO A 103 -1.92 14.38 -19.45
CA PRO A 103 -1.98 14.24 -20.90
C PRO A 103 -3.22 13.42 -21.31
N GLU A 104 -3.76 13.77 -22.47
CA GLU A 104 -4.79 12.96 -23.08
C GLU A 104 -4.14 11.81 -23.89
N HIS A 105 -4.60 10.61 -23.67
CA HIS A 105 -4.16 9.41 -24.38
C HIS A 105 -5.32 8.86 -25.27
N PRO A 106 -5.69 9.56 -26.36
CA PRO A 106 -6.88 9.19 -27.11
C PRO A 106 -6.74 7.89 -27.92
N LYS A 107 -5.51 7.48 -28.20
CA LYS A 107 -5.23 6.30 -29.05
C LYS A 107 -4.62 5.13 -28.29
N GLU A 108 -3.96 5.36 -27.18
CA GLU A 108 -3.24 4.34 -26.42
C GLU A 108 -3.42 4.60 -24.93
N LYS A 109 -3.90 3.64 -24.18
CA LYS A 109 -4.08 3.74 -22.74
C LYS A 109 -2.81 3.33 -22.00
N VAL A 110 -2.58 3.94 -20.84
CA VAL A 110 -1.39 3.67 -19.99
C VAL A 110 -1.83 3.00 -18.69
N VAL A 111 -1.32 1.80 -18.44
CA VAL A 111 -1.56 1.02 -17.23
C VAL A 111 -0.26 0.90 -16.45
N THR A 112 -0.28 1.29 -15.18
CA THR A 112 0.95 1.46 -14.40
C THR A 112 0.96 0.63 -13.13
N PHE A 113 2.08 -0.05 -12.91
CA PHE A 113 2.56 -0.52 -11.62
C PHE A 113 3.63 0.46 -11.13
N LEU A 114 3.54 0.93 -9.88
CA LEU A 114 4.55 1.78 -9.27
C LEU A 114 4.84 1.31 -7.84
N GLY A 115 6.11 1.01 -7.56
CA GLY A 115 6.54 0.56 -6.24
C GLY A 115 7.84 -0.23 -6.27
N ARG A 116 8.18 -0.85 -5.13
CA ARG A 116 9.31 -1.77 -5.08
C ARG A 116 9.01 -3.00 -5.93
N ILE A 117 9.94 -3.37 -6.81
CA ILE A 117 9.79 -4.56 -7.68
C ILE A 117 10.32 -5.77 -6.90
N THR A 118 9.52 -6.25 -5.96
CA THR A 118 9.85 -7.32 -5.01
C THR A 118 8.72 -8.33 -4.93
N MET A 119 9.01 -9.51 -4.39
CA MET A 119 8.05 -10.61 -4.20
C MET A 119 6.76 -10.16 -3.48
N GLN A 120 6.88 -9.28 -2.47
CA GLN A 120 5.74 -8.75 -1.71
C GLN A 120 4.74 -8.01 -2.60
N LYS A 121 5.24 -7.27 -3.59
CA LYS A 121 4.42 -6.41 -4.47
C LYS A 121 3.81 -7.15 -5.67
N GLY A 122 4.18 -8.40 -5.91
CA GLY A 122 3.59 -9.26 -6.93
C GLY A 122 3.74 -8.75 -8.38
N PRO A 123 4.93 -8.25 -8.81
CA PRO A 123 5.08 -7.68 -10.14
C PRO A 123 4.86 -8.72 -11.25
N GLU A 124 5.09 -10.00 -10.97
CA GLU A 124 4.85 -11.11 -11.88
C GLU A 124 3.37 -11.22 -12.28
N TYR A 125 2.45 -11.00 -11.34
CA TYR A 125 1.01 -11.04 -11.62
C TYR A 125 0.58 -9.88 -12.53
N PHE A 126 1.21 -8.72 -12.40
CA PHE A 126 0.99 -7.59 -13.30
C PHE A 126 1.42 -7.90 -14.73
N VAL A 127 2.59 -8.53 -14.91
CA VAL A 127 3.09 -8.93 -16.25
C VAL A 127 2.20 -9.98 -16.88
N GLU A 128 1.78 -10.99 -16.12
CA GLU A 128 0.88 -12.04 -16.63
C GLU A 128 -0.50 -11.48 -17.00
N ALA A 129 -1.07 -10.60 -16.19
CA ALA A 129 -2.33 -9.93 -16.52
C ALA A 129 -2.18 -9.05 -17.77
N ALA A 130 -1.07 -8.34 -17.91
CA ALA A 130 -0.78 -7.54 -19.11
C ALA A 130 -0.69 -8.41 -20.37
N ALA A 131 -0.10 -9.59 -20.30
CA ALA A 131 -0.03 -10.52 -21.42
C ALA A 131 -1.44 -10.95 -21.88
N LEU A 132 -2.36 -11.23 -20.96
CA LEU A 132 -3.75 -11.56 -21.27
C LEU A 132 -4.50 -10.36 -21.89
N VAL A 133 -4.30 -9.16 -21.38
CA VAL A 133 -4.90 -7.94 -21.94
C VAL A 133 -4.43 -7.70 -23.37
N LEU A 134 -3.13 -7.87 -23.64
CA LEU A 134 -2.52 -7.62 -24.95
C LEU A 134 -2.91 -8.65 -26.01
N GLN A 135 -3.48 -9.80 -25.63
CA GLN A 135 -4.14 -10.73 -26.55
C GLN A 135 -5.49 -10.18 -27.08
N ARG A 136 -6.14 -9.28 -26.32
CA ARG A 136 -7.44 -8.69 -26.69
C ARG A 136 -7.28 -7.36 -27.41
N THR A 137 -6.29 -6.55 -27.06
CA THR A 137 -6.03 -5.23 -27.63
C THR A 137 -4.57 -4.85 -27.52
N ARG A 138 -4.05 -4.20 -28.56
CA ARG A 138 -2.68 -3.66 -28.57
C ARG A 138 -2.65 -2.15 -28.26
N ASN A 139 -3.79 -1.52 -27.98
CA ASN A 139 -3.91 -0.09 -27.71
C ASN A 139 -3.66 0.26 -26.23
N ILE A 140 -2.88 -0.56 -25.54
CA ILE A 140 -2.51 -0.37 -24.13
C ILE A 140 -0.99 -0.50 -24.00
N ARG A 141 -0.40 0.42 -23.26
CA ARG A 141 1.00 0.40 -22.85
C ARG A 141 1.07 0.16 -21.36
N PHE A 142 2.01 -0.65 -20.95
CA PHE A 142 2.25 -0.97 -19.55
C PHE A 142 3.53 -0.29 -19.07
N VAL A 143 3.48 0.26 -17.85
CA VAL A 143 4.61 0.91 -17.19
C VAL A 143 4.88 0.20 -15.88
N MET A 144 6.11 -0.27 -15.67
CA MET A 144 6.54 -0.81 -14.37
C MET A 144 7.62 0.11 -13.81
N ALA A 145 7.20 1.07 -12.97
CA ALA A 145 8.06 2.07 -12.36
C ALA A 145 8.52 1.62 -10.97
N GLY A 146 9.82 1.68 -10.74
CA GLY A 146 10.43 1.31 -9.46
C GLY A 146 11.75 0.59 -9.62
N SER A 147 12.23 0.04 -8.49
CA SER A 147 13.43 -0.80 -8.42
C SER A 147 13.21 -1.94 -7.43
N GLY A 148 14.00 -2.98 -7.52
CA GLY A 148 13.93 -4.13 -6.62
C GLY A 148 14.66 -5.34 -7.20
N ASP A 149 14.75 -6.37 -6.39
CA ASP A 149 15.47 -7.62 -6.70
C ASP A 149 14.83 -8.42 -7.86
N MET A 150 13.53 -8.19 -8.12
CA MET A 150 12.82 -8.86 -9.22
C MET A 150 12.87 -8.11 -10.55
N LEU A 151 13.47 -6.90 -10.65
CA LEU A 151 13.41 -6.10 -11.88
C LEU A 151 13.93 -6.88 -13.12
N ASN A 152 15.08 -7.50 -13.02
CA ASN A 152 15.65 -8.26 -14.14
C ASN A 152 14.77 -9.48 -14.51
N ALA A 153 14.20 -10.15 -13.52
CA ALA A 153 13.27 -11.25 -13.75
C ALA A 153 12.00 -10.77 -14.48
N MET A 154 11.48 -9.58 -14.15
CA MET A 154 10.32 -9.02 -14.84
C MET A 154 10.62 -8.60 -16.28
N ILE A 155 11.80 -8.03 -16.54
CA ILE A 155 12.24 -7.72 -17.92
C ILE A 155 12.30 -9.00 -18.75
N ASN A 156 12.88 -10.07 -18.20
CA ASN A 156 12.94 -11.36 -18.88
C ASN A 156 11.55 -11.96 -19.12
N LEU A 157 10.67 -11.92 -18.11
CA LEU A 157 9.30 -12.42 -18.23
C LEU A 157 8.51 -11.68 -19.32
N VAL A 158 8.66 -10.35 -19.40
CA VAL A 158 8.04 -9.52 -20.46
C VAL A 158 8.54 -9.93 -21.84
N ALA A 159 9.83 -10.22 -21.99
CA ALA A 159 10.41 -10.71 -23.24
C ALA A 159 9.90 -12.13 -23.59
N GLU A 160 9.87 -13.05 -22.62
CA GLU A 160 9.33 -14.40 -22.77
C GLU A 160 7.85 -14.42 -23.21
N ARG A 161 7.05 -13.47 -22.71
CA ARG A 161 5.65 -13.30 -23.10
C ARG A 161 5.48 -12.60 -24.47
N GLY A 162 6.56 -12.12 -25.08
CA GLY A 162 6.51 -11.46 -26.40
C GLY A 162 5.81 -10.10 -26.38
N ILE A 163 5.87 -9.39 -25.26
CA ILE A 163 5.16 -8.10 -25.06
C ILE A 163 6.09 -6.92 -24.75
N ALA A 164 7.39 -7.07 -25.02
CA ALA A 164 8.41 -6.07 -24.69
C ALA A 164 8.16 -4.70 -25.39
N ASP A 165 7.58 -4.70 -26.58
CA ASP A 165 7.20 -3.50 -27.33
C ASP A 165 6.08 -2.68 -26.67
N ARG A 166 5.39 -3.27 -25.69
CA ARG A 166 4.29 -2.66 -24.93
C ARG A 166 4.63 -2.34 -23.48
N PHE A 167 5.85 -2.67 -23.04
CA PHE A 167 6.32 -2.39 -21.69
C PHE A 167 7.37 -1.27 -21.65
N HIS A 168 7.28 -0.45 -20.60
CA HIS A 168 8.28 0.56 -20.29
C HIS A 168 8.71 0.43 -18.81
N PHE A 169 10.03 0.44 -18.58
CA PHE A 169 10.66 0.36 -17.27
C PHE A 169 11.46 1.66 -17.00
N PRO A 170 10.82 2.71 -16.48
CA PRO A 170 11.49 4.01 -16.28
C PRO A 170 12.48 4.01 -15.11
N GLY A 171 12.53 2.94 -14.30
CA GLY A 171 13.37 2.86 -13.12
C GLY A 171 12.74 3.48 -11.87
N PHE A 172 13.57 3.80 -10.88
CA PHE A 172 13.12 4.36 -9.60
C PHE A 172 12.66 5.81 -9.74
N MET A 173 11.47 6.10 -9.20
CA MET A 173 10.85 7.42 -9.19
C MET A 173 10.80 7.99 -7.78
N LYS A 174 10.96 9.33 -7.64
CA LYS A 174 10.88 10.03 -6.36
C LYS A 174 10.23 11.41 -6.48
N GLY A 175 9.63 11.87 -5.38
CA GLY A 175 9.04 13.20 -5.31
C GLY A 175 8.03 13.45 -6.42
N LYS A 176 8.15 14.56 -7.14
CA LYS A 176 7.26 14.97 -8.22
C LYS A 176 7.10 13.92 -9.33
N GLN A 177 8.17 13.18 -9.64
CA GLN A 177 8.14 12.14 -10.69
C GLN A 177 7.08 11.05 -10.43
N VAL A 178 6.82 10.72 -9.16
CA VAL A 178 5.79 9.75 -8.76
C VAL A 178 4.40 10.25 -9.22
N TYR A 179 4.10 11.51 -8.97
CA TYR A 179 2.83 12.13 -9.35
C TYR A 179 2.71 12.34 -10.87
N GLU A 180 3.83 12.61 -11.54
CA GLU A 180 3.87 12.65 -13.01
C GLU A 180 3.51 11.28 -13.60
N VAL A 181 4.03 10.20 -13.03
CA VAL A 181 3.68 8.83 -13.43
C VAL A 181 2.19 8.56 -13.20
N TYR A 182 1.62 8.90 -12.03
CA TYR A 182 0.19 8.71 -11.79
C TYR A 182 -0.66 9.52 -12.77
N LYS A 183 -0.35 10.81 -12.98
CA LYS A 183 -1.12 11.66 -13.90
C LYS A 183 -1.00 11.25 -15.38
N ASN A 184 0.11 10.59 -15.75
CA ASN A 184 0.29 9.99 -17.07
C ASN A 184 -0.38 8.61 -17.21
N SER A 185 -1.00 8.08 -16.16
CA SER A 185 -1.61 6.76 -16.18
C SER A 185 -3.13 6.85 -16.30
N ASP A 186 -3.73 5.95 -17.08
CA ASP A 186 -5.17 5.75 -17.12
C ASP A 186 -5.63 4.78 -16.03
N VAL A 187 -4.81 3.79 -15.66
CA VAL A 187 -5.09 2.81 -14.61
C VAL A 187 -3.85 2.56 -13.79
N PHE A 188 -3.99 2.56 -12.47
CA PHE A 188 -2.97 2.10 -11.54
C PHE A 188 -3.30 0.69 -11.04
N VAL A 189 -2.30 -0.20 -10.99
CA VAL A 189 -2.48 -1.59 -10.53
C VAL A 189 -1.50 -1.90 -9.41
N MET A 190 -2.03 -2.36 -8.27
CA MET A 190 -1.24 -2.83 -7.12
C MET A 190 -1.60 -4.29 -6.79
N PRO A 191 -0.93 -5.27 -7.42
CA PRO A 191 -1.22 -6.70 -7.26
C PRO A 191 -0.45 -7.32 -6.08
N SER A 192 -0.32 -6.59 -4.98
CA SER A 192 0.49 -7.01 -3.84
C SER A 192 0.00 -8.31 -3.23
N VAL A 193 0.92 -9.22 -2.93
CA VAL A 193 0.64 -10.49 -2.25
C VAL A 193 0.26 -10.26 -0.79
N SER A 194 0.93 -9.29 -0.16
CA SER A 194 0.61 -8.79 1.18
C SER A 194 0.95 -7.31 1.22
N GLU A 195 -0.06 -6.49 1.45
CA GLU A 195 0.10 -5.04 1.56
C GLU A 195 -0.51 -4.58 2.89
N PRO A 196 0.28 -4.29 3.90
CA PRO A 196 -0.22 -3.89 5.23
C PRO A 196 -1.21 -2.73 5.17
N PHE A 197 -0.93 -1.73 4.33
CA PHE A 197 -1.88 -0.67 4.02
C PHE A 197 -1.93 -0.36 2.52
N GLY A 198 -0.88 0.26 1.96
CA GLY A 198 -0.81 0.67 0.56
C GLY A 198 -1.27 2.12 0.36
N ILE A 199 -0.33 3.07 0.46
CA ILE A 199 -0.61 4.50 0.20
C ILE A 199 -0.71 4.79 -1.30
N ALA A 200 0.03 4.05 -2.12
CA ALA A 200 0.11 4.27 -3.56
C ALA A 200 -1.24 4.35 -4.31
N PRO A 201 -2.25 3.50 -4.03
CA PRO A 201 -3.57 3.64 -4.63
C PRO A 201 -4.26 4.96 -4.26
N LEU A 202 -4.11 5.43 -3.02
CA LEU A 202 -4.69 6.69 -2.58
C LEU A 202 -4.04 7.87 -3.32
N GLU A 203 -2.71 7.87 -3.47
CA GLU A 203 -1.98 8.89 -4.24
C GLU A 203 -2.39 8.89 -5.73
N ALA A 204 -2.54 7.70 -6.34
CA ALA A 204 -3.00 7.56 -7.70
C ALA A 204 -4.43 8.13 -7.87
N MET A 205 -5.34 7.81 -6.95
CA MET A 205 -6.72 8.31 -6.96
C MET A 205 -6.79 9.82 -6.75
N GLN A 206 -5.94 10.42 -5.90
CA GLN A 206 -5.83 11.89 -5.79
C GLN A 206 -5.43 12.53 -7.14
N CYS A 207 -4.59 11.85 -7.91
CA CYS A 207 -4.22 12.25 -9.25
C CYS A 207 -5.32 12.01 -10.31
N GLY A 208 -6.46 11.47 -9.91
CA GLY A 208 -7.55 11.11 -10.82
C GLY A 208 -7.24 9.84 -11.64
N THR A 209 -6.48 8.91 -11.09
CA THR A 209 -6.13 7.64 -11.74
C THR A 209 -6.83 6.49 -11.03
N PRO A 210 -7.85 5.87 -11.65
CA PRO A 210 -8.54 4.71 -11.10
C PRO A 210 -7.58 3.59 -10.74
N SER A 211 -7.85 2.91 -9.62
CA SER A 211 -6.95 1.91 -9.08
C SER A 211 -7.57 0.52 -9.06
N ILE A 212 -6.76 -0.49 -9.40
CA ILE A 212 -7.03 -1.90 -9.19
C ILE A 212 -6.08 -2.38 -8.10
N ILE A 213 -6.60 -2.95 -7.04
CA ILE A 213 -5.79 -3.41 -5.90
C ILE A 213 -6.05 -4.89 -5.60
N SER A 214 -5.07 -5.54 -4.97
CA SER A 214 -5.34 -6.87 -4.42
C SER A 214 -6.24 -6.77 -3.19
N LYS A 215 -7.10 -7.76 -2.97
CA LYS A 215 -7.90 -7.90 -1.73
C LYS A 215 -7.03 -8.06 -0.49
N GLN A 216 -5.75 -8.45 -0.67
CA GLN A 216 -4.75 -8.62 0.37
C GLN A 216 -4.04 -7.27 0.70
N SER A 217 -4.76 -6.17 0.56
CA SER A 217 -4.26 -4.80 0.80
C SER A 217 -5.11 -4.09 1.84
N GLY A 218 -4.49 -3.58 2.90
CA GLY A 218 -5.18 -2.91 4.01
C GLY A 218 -5.94 -1.65 3.60
N CYS A 219 -5.49 -0.91 2.57
CA CYS A 219 -6.23 0.24 2.06
C CYS A 219 -7.60 -0.16 1.46
N GLY A 220 -7.75 -1.42 1.04
CA GLY A 220 -9.03 -1.95 0.57
C GLY A 220 -10.12 -1.99 1.63
N GLU A 221 -9.77 -1.84 2.92
CA GLU A 221 -10.72 -1.76 4.03
C GLU A 221 -11.48 -0.43 4.07
N ILE A 222 -10.88 0.61 3.50
CA ILE A 222 -11.42 1.99 3.54
C ILE A 222 -11.68 2.59 2.15
N LEU A 223 -11.36 1.86 1.08
CA LEU A 223 -11.59 2.29 -0.30
C LEU A 223 -12.69 1.45 -0.93
N ASP A 224 -13.79 2.12 -1.35
CA ASP A 224 -14.91 1.49 -2.05
C ASP A 224 -14.88 1.78 -3.56
N LYS A 225 -14.22 2.86 -3.97
CA LYS A 225 -14.12 3.29 -5.38
C LYS A 225 -12.87 2.75 -6.08
N VAL A 226 -12.54 1.49 -5.80
CA VAL A 226 -11.44 0.73 -6.42
C VAL A 226 -11.95 -0.64 -6.87
N ILE A 227 -11.30 -1.22 -7.88
CA ILE A 227 -11.58 -2.61 -8.23
C ILE A 227 -10.66 -3.50 -7.39
N LYS A 228 -11.25 -4.51 -6.72
CA LYS A 228 -10.52 -5.43 -5.83
C LYS A 228 -10.50 -6.83 -6.47
N THR A 229 -9.30 -7.36 -6.72
CA THR A 229 -9.11 -8.74 -7.23
C THR A 229 -8.24 -9.52 -6.26
N ASP A 230 -8.29 -10.84 -6.28
CA ASP A 230 -7.25 -11.62 -5.63
C ASP A 230 -5.94 -11.50 -6.44
N TYR A 231 -4.79 -11.37 -5.78
CA TYR A 231 -3.51 -11.14 -6.49
C TYR A 231 -3.16 -12.29 -7.45
N TRP A 232 -3.59 -13.51 -7.15
CA TRP A 232 -3.38 -14.71 -7.97
C TRP A 232 -4.37 -14.87 -9.12
N ASP A 233 -5.50 -14.14 -9.08
CA ASP A 233 -6.52 -14.20 -10.14
C ASP A 233 -6.15 -13.25 -11.28
N ILE A 234 -5.23 -13.72 -12.12
CA ILE A 234 -4.68 -12.98 -13.26
C ILE A 234 -5.79 -12.64 -14.27
N HIS A 235 -6.79 -13.53 -14.42
CA HIS A 235 -7.91 -13.32 -15.34
C HIS A 235 -8.82 -12.19 -14.87
N ALA A 236 -9.21 -12.18 -13.58
CA ALA A 236 -10.00 -11.09 -13.01
C ALA A 236 -9.25 -9.75 -13.08
N MET A 237 -7.93 -9.76 -12.83
CA MET A 237 -7.09 -8.57 -12.97
C MET A 237 -7.03 -8.08 -14.41
N ALA A 238 -6.85 -8.97 -15.39
CA ALA A 238 -6.85 -8.63 -16.81
C ALA A 238 -8.21 -8.08 -17.27
N ASP A 239 -9.32 -8.67 -16.81
CA ASP A 239 -10.67 -8.19 -17.11
C ASP A 239 -10.92 -6.80 -16.51
N ALA A 240 -10.46 -6.55 -15.29
CA ALA A 240 -10.55 -5.23 -14.66
C ALA A 240 -9.76 -4.17 -15.43
N ILE A 241 -8.51 -4.47 -15.81
CA ILE A 241 -7.67 -3.58 -16.65
C ILE A 241 -8.37 -3.30 -17.98
N TYR A 242 -8.79 -4.34 -18.69
CA TYR A 242 -9.45 -4.20 -19.98
C TYR A 242 -10.72 -3.36 -19.88
N SER A 243 -11.55 -3.61 -18.86
CA SER A 243 -12.80 -2.87 -18.64
C SER A 243 -12.55 -1.39 -18.39
N LEU A 244 -11.58 -1.03 -17.54
CA LEU A 244 -11.22 0.38 -17.29
C LEU A 244 -10.64 1.07 -18.52
N CYS A 245 -9.91 0.36 -19.37
CA CYS A 245 -9.32 0.92 -20.59
C CYS A 245 -10.32 1.09 -21.73
N THR A 246 -11.45 0.32 -21.73
CA THR A 246 -12.39 0.28 -22.85
C THR A 246 -13.78 0.83 -22.52
N ASN A 247 -14.16 0.91 -21.24
CA ASN A 247 -15.45 1.45 -20.80
C ASN A 247 -15.25 2.85 -20.21
N GLN A 248 -15.52 3.87 -21.01
CA GLN A 248 -15.34 5.27 -20.63
C GLN A 248 -16.19 5.67 -19.40
N SER A 249 -17.44 5.20 -19.32
CA SER A 249 -18.32 5.54 -18.20
C SER A 249 -17.82 4.94 -16.87
N LEU A 250 -17.30 3.72 -16.88
CA LEU A 250 -16.70 3.09 -15.71
C LEU A 250 -15.43 3.85 -15.28
N PHE A 251 -14.59 4.20 -16.25
CA PHE A 251 -13.37 4.97 -16.00
C PHE A 251 -13.70 6.32 -15.34
N GLU A 252 -14.61 7.10 -15.92
CA GLU A 252 -15.01 8.41 -15.41
C GLU A 252 -15.63 8.30 -14.00
N TYR A 253 -16.50 7.33 -13.79
CA TYR A 253 -17.10 7.09 -12.48
C TYR A 253 -16.04 6.82 -11.41
N LEU A 254 -15.11 5.88 -11.65
CA LEU A 254 -14.09 5.53 -10.66
C LEU A 254 -13.03 6.63 -10.51
N ARG A 255 -12.73 7.41 -11.55
CA ARG A 255 -11.87 8.58 -11.47
C ARG A 255 -12.46 9.64 -10.54
N ASP A 256 -13.71 10.02 -10.79
CA ASP A 256 -14.33 11.17 -10.13
C ASP A 256 -14.77 10.83 -8.68
N GLU A 257 -15.42 9.70 -8.50
CA GLU A 257 -15.84 9.26 -7.18
C GLU A 257 -14.67 8.78 -6.33
N GLY A 258 -13.67 8.13 -6.93
CA GLY A 258 -12.46 7.73 -6.23
C GLY A 258 -11.66 8.92 -5.70
N LYS A 259 -11.54 9.99 -6.49
CA LYS A 259 -10.90 11.22 -6.03
C LYS A 259 -11.63 11.85 -4.84
N LYS A 260 -12.96 11.95 -4.91
CA LYS A 260 -13.78 12.47 -3.79
C LYS A 260 -13.62 11.62 -2.52
N GLU A 261 -13.60 10.30 -2.66
CA GLU A 261 -13.42 9.38 -1.54
C GLU A 261 -12.08 9.62 -0.83
N VAL A 262 -10.98 9.69 -1.59
CA VAL A 262 -9.63 9.85 -1.03
C VAL A 262 -9.42 11.24 -0.41
N ASP A 263 -10.02 12.30 -0.96
CA ASP A 263 -9.97 13.65 -0.38
C ASP A 263 -10.57 13.69 1.04
N GLY A 264 -11.42 12.71 1.39
CA GLY A 264 -11.97 12.53 2.74
C GLY A 264 -11.05 11.79 3.73
N ILE A 265 -9.95 11.18 3.28
CA ILE A 265 -9.02 10.37 4.09
C ILE A 265 -7.81 11.23 4.45
N THR A 266 -7.85 11.87 5.62
CA THR A 266 -6.86 12.89 6.01
C THR A 266 -6.07 12.51 7.27
N TRP A 267 -4.81 12.94 7.34
CA TRP A 267 -3.95 12.75 8.51
C TRP A 267 -4.49 13.43 9.78
N GLU A 268 -5.28 14.51 9.65
CA GLU A 268 -5.92 15.16 10.80
C GLU A 268 -6.90 14.21 11.51
N LYS A 269 -7.73 13.50 10.74
CA LYS A 269 -8.66 12.50 11.31
C LYS A 269 -7.92 11.34 11.97
N VAL A 270 -6.83 10.88 11.37
CA VAL A 270 -5.98 9.82 11.95
C VAL A 270 -5.30 10.33 13.22
N GLY A 271 -4.74 11.54 13.20
CA GLY A 271 -4.09 12.16 14.35
C GLY A 271 -5.03 12.32 15.55
N LEU A 272 -6.29 12.71 15.32
CA LEU A 272 -7.32 12.78 16.38
C LEU A 272 -7.60 11.41 17.00
N ARG A 273 -7.67 10.36 16.21
CA ARG A 273 -7.87 8.99 16.70
C ARG A 273 -6.66 8.49 17.51
N ILE A 274 -5.43 8.75 17.04
CA ILE A 274 -4.21 8.40 17.76
C ILE A 274 -4.15 9.15 19.09
N ARG A 275 -4.47 10.45 19.09
CA ARG A 275 -4.52 11.26 20.31
C ARG A 275 -5.51 10.70 21.33
N ALA A 276 -6.72 10.39 20.90
CA ALA A 276 -7.74 9.79 21.78
C ALA A 276 -7.25 8.46 22.40
N LEU A 277 -6.53 7.65 21.62
CA LEU A 277 -5.94 6.40 22.10
C LEU A 277 -4.81 6.65 23.12
N TYR A 278 -3.97 7.67 22.91
CA TYR A 278 -2.97 8.07 23.91
C TYR A 278 -3.62 8.50 25.23
N GLU A 279 -4.66 9.31 25.18
CA GLU A 279 -5.38 9.76 26.38
C GLU A 279 -6.00 8.58 27.13
N ASP A 280 -6.48 7.56 26.41
CA ASP A 280 -7.03 6.34 27.02
C ASP A 280 -5.92 5.47 27.67
N VAL A 281 -4.79 5.30 26.99
CA VAL A 281 -3.63 4.60 27.53
C VAL A 281 -3.14 5.28 28.81
N LEU A 282 -2.97 6.61 28.79
CA LEU A 282 -2.50 7.35 29.95
C LEU A 282 -3.46 7.26 31.15
N ARG A 283 -4.77 7.27 30.91
CA ARG A 283 -5.79 7.12 31.99
C ARG A 283 -5.78 5.73 32.64
N ASN A 284 -5.40 4.70 31.90
CA ASN A 284 -5.45 3.33 32.34
C ASN A 284 -4.07 2.76 32.78
N TYR A 285 -2.98 3.49 32.50
CA TYR A 285 -1.63 3.03 32.82
C TYR A 285 -1.39 3.04 34.33
N GLY A 286 -0.98 1.88 34.87
CA GLY A 286 -0.69 1.71 36.31
C GLY A 286 -1.92 1.40 37.19
N LYS A 287 -3.11 1.23 36.58
CA LYS A 287 -4.29 0.69 37.26
C LYS A 287 -4.35 -0.83 37.07
#